data_852de5290278d392fb1a7469562e20a3
#
_entry.id   852de5290278d392fb1a7469562e20a3
#
_cell.length_a   1.000
_cell.length_b   1.000
_cell.length_c   1.000
_cell.angle_alpha   90.00
_cell.angle_beta   90.00
_cell.angle_gamma   90.00
#
_symmetry.space_group_name_H-M   'P 1'
#
loop_
_entity.id
_entity.type
_entity.pdbx_description
1 polymer ?
#
loop_
_entity_poly.entity_id
_entity_poly.type
_entity_poly.pdbx_seq_one_letter_code
_entity_poly.pdbx_strand_id
1 'polypeptide(L)'
;MNKPELHFYELANNVVAFSSTRHSGVSKGNYAAFNINRYCGDAPEDIEQNRKSLANCLEIDVNKLIVPHQIHSDSSRIIANEYFKLPANIREQIIEGVDAVMTNEPDVCIGVSTADCIPILLYDTKHHAAAAIHAGWRGTVKHIVQKTIKEMGIVYQTKPQELQAVIGPGISLQNFEVGDEVYEQFANAQFDMERIAK
;
A
#
# COMPACT_ATOMS: atom_id res chain seq x y z
N MET A 1 -7.18 -24.33 -4.15
CA MET A 1 -6.27 -23.21 -4.51
C MET A 1 -5.15 -23.18 -3.49
N ASN A 2 -3.92 -22.90 -3.90
CA ASN A 2 -2.82 -22.75 -2.96
C ASN A 2 -3.08 -21.49 -2.12
N LYS A 3 -2.94 -21.62 -0.78
CA LYS A 3 -3.07 -20.50 0.14
C LYS A 3 -1.88 -19.58 -0.05
N PRO A 4 -2.05 -18.24 -0.18
CA PRO A 4 -0.93 -17.31 -0.26
C PRO A 4 -0.09 -17.36 1.02
N GLU A 5 1.21 -17.17 0.86
CA GLU A 5 2.12 -17.03 1.99
C GLU A 5 2.12 -15.56 2.45
N LEU A 6 1.69 -15.34 3.71
CA LEU A 6 1.54 -14.02 4.30
C LEU A 6 2.44 -13.87 5.53
N HIS A 7 3.12 -12.76 5.61
CA HIS A 7 3.84 -12.32 6.80
C HIS A 7 2.98 -11.33 7.58
N PHE A 8 2.47 -11.75 8.74
CA PHE A 8 1.59 -10.94 9.57
C PHE A 8 2.39 -10.01 10.50
N TYR A 9 1.81 -8.86 10.77
CA TYR A 9 2.33 -7.86 11.71
C TYR A 9 1.36 -7.68 12.87
N GLU A 10 1.89 -7.56 14.07
CA GLU A 10 1.12 -7.19 15.26
C GLU A 10 0.93 -5.67 15.28
N LEU A 11 -0.20 -5.19 14.79
CA LEU A 11 -0.51 -3.76 14.74
C LEU A 11 -1.58 -3.37 15.77
N ALA A 12 -2.70 -4.11 15.83
CA ALA A 12 -3.72 -4.03 16.87
C ALA A 12 -4.63 -5.26 16.82
N ASN A 13 -5.40 -5.51 17.89
CA ASN A 13 -6.23 -6.71 18.01
C ASN A 13 -7.41 -6.80 17.03
N ASN A 14 -7.84 -5.66 16.48
CA ASN A 14 -9.02 -5.54 15.62
C ASN A 14 -8.68 -5.17 14.17
N VAL A 15 -7.44 -5.36 13.77
CA VAL A 15 -6.96 -5.18 12.39
C VAL A 15 -6.05 -6.34 12.02
N VAL A 16 -6.14 -6.78 10.77
CA VAL A 16 -5.21 -7.75 10.19
C VAL A 16 -4.24 -7.00 9.28
N ALA A 17 -2.97 -6.95 9.67
CA ALA A 17 -1.90 -6.30 8.91
C ALA A 17 -0.90 -7.35 8.43
N PHE A 18 -0.54 -7.30 7.15
CA PHE A 18 0.38 -8.28 6.56
C PHE A 18 1.08 -7.76 5.30
N SER A 19 2.16 -8.44 4.93
CA SER A 19 2.72 -8.42 3.58
C SER A 19 2.57 -9.80 2.95
N SER A 20 2.18 -9.88 1.69
CA SER A 20 2.27 -11.13 0.93
C SER A 20 3.71 -11.34 0.45
N THR A 21 4.13 -12.60 0.36
CA THR A 21 5.35 -12.96 -0.34
C THR A 21 5.03 -13.23 -1.82
N ARG A 22 6.07 -13.43 -2.63
CA ARG A 22 5.90 -13.83 -4.04
C ARG A 22 5.60 -15.33 -4.21
N HIS A 23 5.50 -16.10 -3.14
CA HIS A 23 5.30 -17.55 -3.19
C HIS A 23 3.82 -17.94 -3.21
N SER A 24 3.59 -19.19 -3.61
CA SER A 24 2.26 -19.87 -3.55
C SER A 24 1.15 -19.24 -4.40
N GLY A 25 1.51 -18.58 -5.51
CA GLY A 25 0.57 -18.07 -6.51
C GLY A 25 0.55 -18.91 -7.80
N VAL A 26 -0.12 -18.36 -8.83
CA VAL A 26 -0.27 -18.99 -10.15
C VAL A 26 0.40 -18.22 -11.28
N SER A 27 0.83 -16.99 -11.05
CA SER A 27 1.56 -16.17 -12.02
C SER A 27 2.87 -16.83 -12.44
N LYS A 28 3.32 -16.54 -13.67
CA LYS A 28 4.45 -17.21 -14.33
C LYS A 28 5.55 -16.22 -14.69
N GLY A 29 6.69 -16.75 -15.08
CA GLY A 29 7.83 -15.95 -15.58
C GLY A 29 8.30 -14.94 -14.53
N ASN A 30 8.45 -13.67 -14.92
CA ASN A 30 8.93 -12.60 -14.06
C ASN A 30 7.99 -12.29 -12.88
N TYR A 31 6.71 -12.64 -13.00
CA TYR A 31 5.68 -12.42 -11.98
C TYR A 31 5.45 -13.64 -11.07
N ALA A 32 6.24 -14.71 -11.25
CA ALA A 32 6.07 -15.93 -10.47
C ALA A 32 6.40 -15.70 -8.99
N ALA A 33 5.54 -16.15 -8.11
CA ALA A 33 4.28 -16.86 -8.36
C ALA A 33 3.04 -16.07 -7.92
N PHE A 34 3.11 -15.33 -6.79
CA PHE A 34 1.97 -14.63 -6.21
C PHE A 34 2.04 -13.14 -6.55
N ASN A 35 1.21 -12.72 -7.49
CA ASN A 35 1.08 -11.32 -7.90
C ASN A 35 -0.40 -10.94 -7.96
N ILE A 36 -0.77 -9.84 -7.33
CA ILE A 36 -2.14 -9.30 -7.28
C ILE A 36 -2.24 -7.91 -7.93
N ASN A 37 -1.13 -7.39 -8.48
CA ASN A 37 -1.09 -6.08 -9.11
C ASN A 37 -1.62 -6.16 -10.55
N ARG A 38 -2.74 -5.47 -10.81
CA ARG A 38 -3.37 -5.43 -12.14
C ARG A 38 -2.64 -4.56 -13.16
N TYR A 39 -1.64 -3.78 -12.73
CA TYR A 39 -1.02 -2.72 -13.54
C TYR A 39 0.42 -3.00 -13.93
N CYS A 40 0.92 -4.21 -13.70
CA CYS A 40 2.32 -4.57 -13.97
C CYS A 40 2.54 -5.31 -15.30
N GLY A 41 1.47 -5.70 -16.01
CA GLY A 41 1.57 -6.41 -17.29
C GLY A 41 1.59 -7.94 -17.18
N ASP A 42 1.27 -8.50 -16.03
CA ASP A 42 1.03 -9.94 -15.84
C ASP A 42 -0.30 -10.39 -16.47
N ALA A 43 -0.49 -11.69 -16.64
CA ALA A 43 -1.73 -12.26 -17.19
C ALA A 43 -2.94 -11.95 -16.29
N PRO A 44 -4.00 -11.30 -16.82
CA PRO A 44 -5.15 -10.90 -16.01
C PRO A 44 -5.82 -12.08 -15.27
N GLU A 45 -5.86 -13.25 -15.89
CA GLU A 45 -6.47 -14.46 -15.33
C GLU A 45 -5.68 -14.95 -14.10
N ASP A 46 -4.34 -14.92 -14.16
CA ASP A 46 -3.46 -15.32 -13.07
C ASP A 46 -3.58 -14.32 -11.91
N ILE A 47 -3.63 -13.02 -12.20
CA ILE A 47 -3.85 -11.95 -11.21
C ILE A 47 -5.18 -12.16 -10.49
N GLU A 48 -6.28 -12.36 -11.23
CA GLU A 48 -7.61 -12.55 -10.63
C GLU A 48 -7.68 -13.84 -9.80
N GLN A 49 -6.99 -14.89 -10.20
CA GLN A 49 -6.90 -16.12 -9.41
C GLN A 49 -6.13 -15.90 -8.10
N ASN A 50 -5.02 -15.19 -8.14
CA ASN A 50 -4.26 -14.81 -6.94
C ASN A 50 -5.08 -13.90 -6.02
N ARG A 51 -5.78 -12.90 -6.57
CA ARG A 51 -6.67 -12.00 -5.80
C ARG A 51 -7.80 -12.77 -5.12
N LYS A 52 -8.45 -13.70 -5.81
CA LYS A 52 -9.47 -14.57 -5.21
C LYS A 52 -8.88 -15.46 -4.11
N SER A 53 -7.67 -15.99 -4.30
CA SER A 53 -6.99 -16.80 -3.29
C SER A 53 -6.71 -15.99 -2.02
N LEU A 54 -6.28 -14.72 -2.17
CA LEU A 54 -6.07 -13.81 -1.03
C LEU A 54 -7.39 -13.46 -0.33
N ALA A 55 -8.42 -13.07 -1.10
CA ALA A 55 -9.72 -12.72 -0.54
C ALA A 55 -10.34 -13.89 0.25
N ASN A 56 -10.25 -15.12 -0.27
CA ASN A 56 -10.68 -16.32 0.45
C ASN A 56 -9.87 -16.58 1.72
N CYS A 57 -8.54 -16.29 1.70
CA CYS A 57 -7.69 -16.43 2.88
C CYS A 57 -8.07 -15.43 3.98
N LEU A 58 -8.55 -14.25 3.60
CA LEU A 58 -8.98 -13.17 4.49
C LEU A 58 -10.48 -13.24 4.83
N GLU A 59 -11.22 -14.18 4.24
CA GLU A 59 -12.67 -14.34 4.40
C GLU A 59 -13.48 -13.08 4.00
N ILE A 60 -13.01 -12.37 2.95
CA ILE A 60 -13.68 -11.19 2.40
C ILE A 60 -14.11 -11.38 0.95
N ASP A 61 -15.02 -10.54 0.47
CA ASP A 61 -15.33 -10.45 -0.96
C ASP A 61 -14.12 -9.88 -1.72
N VAL A 62 -13.76 -10.48 -2.87
CA VAL A 62 -12.66 -10.03 -3.72
C VAL A 62 -12.82 -8.58 -4.20
N ASN A 63 -14.05 -8.07 -4.29
CA ASN A 63 -14.33 -6.67 -4.59
C ASN A 63 -13.97 -5.70 -3.45
N LYS A 64 -13.78 -6.22 -2.23
CA LYS A 64 -13.30 -5.47 -1.07
C LYS A 64 -11.78 -5.48 -0.93
N LEU A 65 -11.05 -6.13 -1.85
CA LEU A 65 -9.59 -6.07 -1.94
C LEU A 65 -9.18 -4.92 -2.87
N ILE A 66 -8.72 -3.81 -2.31
CA ILE A 66 -8.39 -2.57 -3.01
C ILE A 66 -6.87 -2.38 -3.07
N VAL A 67 -6.35 -2.38 -4.29
CA VAL A 67 -4.94 -2.05 -4.60
C VAL A 67 -4.96 -1.02 -5.73
N PRO A 68 -4.45 0.21 -5.52
CA PRO A 68 -4.52 1.29 -6.49
C PRO A 68 -3.53 1.12 -7.64
N HIS A 69 -3.73 1.88 -8.72
CA HIS A 69 -2.72 2.09 -9.75
C HIS A 69 -1.71 3.13 -9.27
N GLN A 70 -0.58 2.65 -8.76
CA GLN A 70 0.50 3.47 -8.20
C GLN A 70 1.39 4.02 -9.32
N ILE A 71 1.71 5.30 -9.25
CA ILE A 71 2.57 6.00 -10.22
C ILE A 71 3.73 6.75 -9.55
N HIS A 72 4.06 6.39 -8.31
CA HIS A 72 5.05 7.06 -7.47
C HIS A 72 4.70 8.53 -7.18
N SER A 73 3.43 8.80 -7.04
CA SER A 73 2.88 10.11 -6.64
C SER A 73 2.91 10.30 -5.11
N ASP A 74 2.30 11.36 -4.66
CA ASP A 74 2.00 11.63 -3.25
C ASP A 74 0.48 11.74 -3.00
N SER A 75 -0.31 11.19 -3.94
CA SER A 75 -1.77 11.21 -3.89
C SER A 75 -2.32 10.09 -3.04
N SER A 76 -3.34 10.41 -2.24
CA SER A 76 -4.10 9.45 -1.44
C SER A 76 -5.58 9.42 -1.82
N ARG A 77 -6.28 8.34 -1.42
CA ARG A 77 -7.73 8.18 -1.60
C ARG A 77 -8.38 7.53 -0.40
N ILE A 78 -9.57 8.01 -0.10
CA ILE A 78 -10.47 7.43 0.88
C ILE A 78 -11.33 6.39 0.18
N ILE A 79 -11.40 5.19 0.76
CA ILE A 79 -12.30 4.11 0.33
C ILE A 79 -13.41 4.01 1.37
N ALA A 80 -14.50 4.72 1.12
CA ALA A 80 -15.69 4.71 1.96
C ALA A 80 -16.77 3.77 1.38
N ASN A 81 -17.85 3.54 2.11
CA ASN A 81 -18.93 2.64 1.69
C ASN A 81 -19.52 2.99 0.32
N GLU A 82 -19.58 4.29 -0.02
CA GLU A 82 -20.08 4.77 -1.31
C GLU A 82 -19.25 4.27 -2.50
N TYR A 83 -17.96 4.06 -2.30
CA TYR A 83 -17.05 3.52 -3.33
C TYR A 83 -17.58 2.20 -3.89
N PHE A 84 -18.10 1.31 -3.03
CA PHE A 84 -18.57 -0.01 -3.43
C PHE A 84 -19.89 -0.01 -4.19
N LYS A 85 -20.63 1.09 -4.13
CA LYS A 85 -21.90 1.29 -4.86
C LYS A 85 -21.70 1.84 -6.27
N LEU A 86 -20.49 2.29 -6.59
CA LEU A 86 -20.15 2.86 -7.89
C LEU A 86 -19.93 1.79 -8.97
N PRO A 87 -20.18 2.09 -10.24
CA PRO A 87 -19.80 1.24 -11.38
C PRO A 87 -18.30 0.93 -11.36
N ALA A 88 -17.91 -0.24 -11.88
CA ALA A 88 -16.51 -0.72 -11.84
C ALA A 88 -15.53 0.28 -12.50
N ASN A 89 -15.89 0.82 -13.66
CA ASN A 89 -15.07 1.81 -14.37
C ASN A 89 -14.85 3.11 -13.57
N ILE A 90 -15.82 3.52 -12.78
CA ILE A 90 -15.67 4.70 -11.90
C ILE A 90 -14.78 4.37 -10.70
N ARG A 91 -14.92 3.16 -10.13
CA ARG A 91 -14.03 2.72 -9.04
C ARG A 91 -12.58 2.66 -9.48
N GLU A 92 -12.30 2.20 -10.71
CA GLU A 92 -10.96 2.18 -11.29
C GLU A 92 -10.40 3.61 -11.46
N GLN A 93 -11.21 4.55 -11.94
CA GLN A 93 -10.79 5.96 -12.06
C GLN A 93 -10.46 6.61 -10.71
N ILE A 94 -11.17 6.25 -9.65
CA ILE A 94 -10.93 6.79 -8.30
C ILE A 94 -9.55 6.40 -7.75
N ILE A 95 -9.10 5.18 -8.04
CA ILE A 95 -7.82 4.64 -7.55
C ILE A 95 -6.69 4.74 -8.59
N GLU A 96 -6.92 5.47 -9.69
CA GLU A 96 -5.91 5.76 -10.70
C GLU A 96 -4.94 6.82 -10.21
N GLY A 97 -3.62 6.59 -10.36
CA GLY A 97 -2.57 7.54 -10.00
C GLY A 97 -2.42 7.79 -8.50
N VAL A 98 -2.77 6.82 -7.68
CA VAL A 98 -2.85 6.91 -6.22
C VAL A 98 -1.79 6.02 -5.58
N ASP A 99 -1.04 6.57 -4.64
CA ASP A 99 0.04 5.85 -3.93
C ASP A 99 -0.25 5.65 -2.42
N ALA A 100 -1.39 6.12 -1.94
CA ALA A 100 -1.89 5.80 -0.60
C ALA A 100 -3.41 5.62 -0.62
N VAL A 101 -3.91 4.62 0.09
CA VAL A 101 -5.35 4.37 0.28
C VAL A 101 -5.66 4.27 1.76
N MET A 102 -6.81 4.80 2.16
CA MET A 102 -7.25 4.78 3.55
C MET A 102 -8.74 4.44 3.67
N THR A 103 -9.12 3.80 4.75
CA THR A 103 -10.51 3.40 5.03
C THR A 103 -10.76 3.23 6.52
N ASN A 104 -12.01 3.40 6.95
CA ASN A 104 -12.52 2.94 8.23
C ASN A 104 -13.68 1.93 8.05
N GLU A 105 -13.88 1.44 6.83
CA GLU A 105 -14.92 0.44 6.54
C GLU A 105 -14.46 -0.94 7.01
N PRO A 106 -15.30 -1.68 7.74
CA PRO A 106 -14.99 -3.05 8.14
C PRO A 106 -14.98 -3.99 6.93
N ASP A 107 -14.25 -5.09 7.07
CA ASP A 107 -14.12 -6.15 6.06
C ASP A 107 -13.57 -5.66 4.71
N VAL A 108 -12.88 -4.52 4.69
CA VAL A 108 -12.18 -3.98 3.53
C VAL A 108 -10.67 -4.19 3.70
N CYS A 109 -10.05 -4.84 2.74
CA CYS A 109 -8.60 -4.96 2.65
C CYS A 109 -8.08 -3.91 1.67
N ILE A 110 -7.36 -2.92 2.19
CA ILE A 110 -6.60 -1.96 1.40
C ILE A 110 -5.12 -2.35 1.38
N GLY A 111 -4.45 -2.13 0.26
CA GLY A 111 -3.03 -2.48 0.14
C GLY A 111 -2.33 -1.69 -0.96
N VAL A 112 -1.01 -1.79 -0.97
CA VAL A 112 -0.14 -1.28 -2.02
C VAL A 112 0.79 -2.39 -2.51
N SER A 113 1.21 -2.32 -3.77
CA SER A 113 2.18 -3.25 -4.34
C SER A 113 3.57 -2.64 -4.25
N THR A 114 4.54 -3.41 -3.80
CA THR A 114 5.94 -2.99 -3.72
C THR A 114 6.87 -4.08 -4.26
N ALA A 115 8.02 -3.66 -4.77
CA ALA A 115 9.19 -4.49 -4.98
C ALA A 115 10.33 -3.94 -4.10
N ASP A 116 10.88 -2.78 -4.49
CA ASP A 116 11.97 -2.10 -3.77
C ASP A 116 11.46 -0.97 -2.87
N CYS A 117 10.36 -0.33 -3.23
CA CYS A 117 9.76 0.77 -2.46
C CYS A 117 9.22 0.30 -1.12
N ILE A 118 9.18 1.21 -0.14
CA ILE A 118 8.80 0.90 1.24
C ILE A 118 7.27 0.96 1.39
N PRO A 119 6.59 -0.14 1.75
CA PRO A 119 5.20 -0.09 2.15
C PRO A 119 5.10 0.37 3.61
N ILE A 120 4.15 1.26 3.89
CA ILE A 120 3.86 1.71 5.26
C ILE A 120 2.39 1.48 5.54
N LEU A 121 2.11 0.77 6.64
CA LEU A 121 0.77 0.52 7.12
C LEU A 121 0.53 1.34 8.39
N LEU A 122 -0.59 2.05 8.43
CA LEU A 122 -1.01 2.85 9.57
C LEU A 122 -2.37 2.36 10.06
N TYR A 123 -2.56 2.39 11.38
CA TYR A 123 -3.84 2.10 12.00
C TYR A 123 -4.12 3.03 13.19
N ASP A 124 -5.27 3.69 13.12
CA ASP A 124 -5.83 4.47 14.23
C ASP A 124 -6.66 3.55 15.13
N THR A 125 -6.14 3.27 16.31
CA THR A 125 -6.77 2.34 17.26
C THR A 125 -8.06 2.87 17.86
N LYS A 126 -8.28 4.19 17.80
CA LYS A 126 -9.45 4.86 18.37
C LYS A 126 -10.61 4.98 17.38
N HIS A 127 -10.31 5.34 16.14
CA HIS A 127 -11.32 5.57 15.11
C HIS A 127 -11.43 4.40 14.12
N HIS A 128 -10.64 3.33 14.34
CA HIS A 128 -10.61 2.13 13.51
C HIS A 128 -10.34 2.43 12.03
N ALA A 129 -9.49 3.43 11.76
CA ALA A 129 -9.11 3.81 10.41
C ALA A 129 -7.73 3.25 10.06
N ALA A 130 -7.61 2.68 8.87
CA ALA A 130 -6.37 2.12 8.34
C ALA A 130 -5.90 2.91 7.12
N ALA A 131 -4.58 2.92 6.89
CA ALA A 131 -3.99 3.37 5.62
C ALA A 131 -2.88 2.43 5.17
N ALA A 132 -2.78 2.24 3.85
CA ALA A 132 -1.67 1.57 3.18
C ALA A 132 -1.01 2.56 2.22
N ILE A 133 0.31 2.75 2.35
CA ILE A 133 1.06 3.80 1.69
C ILE A 133 2.24 3.18 0.94
N HIS A 134 2.38 3.52 -0.34
CA HIS A 134 3.54 3.22 -1.16
C HIS A 134 4.54 4.39 -1.07
N ALA A 135 5.56 4.24 -0.23
CA ALA A 135 6.61 5.23 -0.06
C ALA A 135 7.80 4.91 -0.98
N GLY A 136 7.64 5.14 -2.28
CA GLY A 136 8.75 5.25 -3.20
C GLY A 136 9.53 6.55 -2.96
N TRP A 137 10.77 6.70 -3.49
CA TRP A 137 11.60 7.86 -3.23
C TRP A 137 10.91 9.19 -3.60
N ARG A 138 10.17 9.24 -4.73
CA ARG A 138 9.42 10.44 -5.15
C ARG A 138 8.31 10.82 -4.18
N GLY A 139 7.55 9.84 -3.70
CA GLY A 139 6.52 10.05 -2.68
C GLY A 139 7.12 10.46 -1.34
N THR A 140 8.27 9.88 -0.98
CA THR A 140 9.00 10.22 0.26
C THR A 140 9.49 11.65 0.24
N VAL A 141 10.13 12.11 -0.84
CA VAL A 141 10.53 13.51 -1.03
C VAL A 141 9.37 14.48 -0.87
N LYS A 142 8.18 14.08 -1.33
CA LYS A 142 6.94 14.87 -1.22
C LYS A 142 6.19 14.67 0.10
N HIS A 143 6.77 13.92 1.04
CA HIS A 143 6.19 13.65 2.37
C HIS A 143 4.84 12.92 2.32
N ILE A 144 4.69 11.89 1.48
CA ILE A 144 3.43 11.15 1.31
C ILE A 144 2.85 10.63 2.63
N VAL A 145 3.71 10.15 3.55
CA VAL A 145 3.27 9.62 4.85
C VAL A 145 2.65 10.73 5.70
N GLN A 146 3.33 11.88 5.82
CA GLN A 146 2.85 13.02 6.59
C GLN A 146 1.54 13.58 5.99
N LYS A 147 1.44 13.62 4.66
CA LYS A 147 0.21 14.02 3.96
C LYS A 147 -0.93 13.07 4.26
N THR A 148 -0.70 11.76 4.18
CA THR A 148 -1.71 10.74 4.49
C THR A 148 -2.18 10.85 5.95
N ILE A 149 -1.25 11.00 6.90
CA ILE A 149 -1.60 11.20 8.33
C ILE A 149 -2.45 12.47 8.51
N LYS A 150 -2.09 13.57 7.83
CA LYS A 150 -2.87 14.81 7.88
C LYS A 150 -4.30 14.61 7.34
N GLU A 151 -4.45 13.88 6.24
CA GLU A 151 -5.75 13.57 5.67
C GLU A 151 -6.57 12.65 6.59
N MET A 152 -5.95 11.63 7.21
CA MET A 152 -6.61 10.82 8.25
C MET A 152 -7.09 11.70 9.41
N GLY A 153 -6.31 12.72 9.79
CA GLY A 153 -6.71 13.70 10.79
C GLY A 153 -7.95 14.50 10.41
N ILE A 154 -8.06 14.89 9.14
CA ILE A 154 -9.21 15.65 8.62
C ILE A 154 -10.46 14.76 8.53
N VAL A 155 -10.32 13.54 8.01
CA VAL A 155 -11.45 12.66 7.67
C VAL A 155 -11.93 11.86 8.87
N TYR A 156 -10.99 11.28 9.64
CA TYR A 156 -11.30 10.37 10.74
C TYR A 156 -11.03 10.97 12.12
N GLN A 157 -10.56 12.24 12.19
CA GLN A 157 -10.12 12.89 13.43
C GLN A 157 -8.93 12.18 14.10
N THR A 158 -8.17 11.43 13.32
CA THR A 158 -6.97 10.71 13.75
C THR A 158 -5.94 11.68 14.35
N LYS A 159 -5.40 11.32 15.51
CA LYS A 159 -4.25 12.02 16.10
C LYS A 159 -2.99 11.18 15.90
N PRO A 160 -1.84 11.77 15.53
CA PRO A 160 -0.61 11.03 15.31
C PRO A 160 -0.21 10.14 16.50
N GLN A 161 -0.53 10.54 17.73
CA GLN A 161 -0.23 9.79 18.96
C GLN A 161 -1.12 8.54 19.13
N GLU A 162 -2.22 8.43 18.41
CA GLU A 162 -3.17 7.30 18.43
C GLU A 162 -2.87 6.28 17.32
N LEU A 163 -1.88 6.60 16.43
CA LEU A 163 -1.48 5.73 15.33
C LEU A 163 -0.50 4.64 15.78
N GLN A 164 -0.76 3.44 15.32
CA GLN A 164 0.22 2.37 15.21
C GLN A 164 0.71 2.30 13.77
N ALA A 165 2.01 2.01 13.57
CA ALA A 165 2.62 1.98 12.25
C ALA A 165 3.51 0.75 12.07
N VAL A 166 3.48 0.19 10.86
CA VAL A 166 4.43 -0.81 10.39
C VAL A 166 5.13 -0.28 9.15
N ILE A 167 6.45 -0.34 9.14
CA ILE A 167 7.27 -0.14 7.96
C ILE A 167 7.62 -1.54 7.44
N GLY A 168 7.09 -1.91 6.29
CA GLY A 168 7.30 -3.21 5.69
C GLY A 168 8.64 -3.32 4.94
N PRO A 169 8.91 -4.47 4.32
CA PRO A 169 10.18 -4.72 3.63
C PRO A 169 10.34 -3.84 2.39
N GLY A 170 11.54 -3.41 2.14
CA GLY A 170 11.93 -2.68 0.94
C GLY A 170 13.44 -2.80 0.70
N ILE A 171 13.94 -2.09 -0.32
CA ILE A 171 15.36 -2.11 -0.68
C ILE A 171 16.21 -1.55 0.47
N SER A 172 17.36 -2.19 0.73
CA SER A 172 18.29 -1.73 1.77
C SER A 172 19.13 -0.54 1.27
N LEU A 173 19.63 0.28 2.19
CA LEU A 173 20.53 1.38 1.89
C LEU A 173 21.75 0.93 1.06
N GLN A 174 22.27 -0.28 1.31
CA GLN A 174 23.44 -0.81 0.61
C GLN A 174 23.19 -1.12 -0.86
N ASN A 175 21.93 -1.37 -1.24
CA ASN A 175 21.53 -1.74 -2.61
C ASN A 175 20.80 -0.62 -3.34
N PHE A 176 20.48 0.48 -2.64
CA PHE A 176 19.74 1.60 -3.22
C PHE A 176 20.71 2.69 -3.67
N GLU A 177 21.41 2.43 -4.75
CA GLU A 177 22.25 3.42 -5.42
C GLU A 177 21.38 4.41 -6.20
N VAL A 178 21.66 5.69 -6.04
CA VAL A 178 20.92 6.79 -6.70
C VAL A 178 21.90 7.80 -7.30
N GLY A 179 21.48 8.48 -8.37
CA GLY A 179 22.21 9.58 -8.96
C GLY A 179 22.08 10.88 -8.17
N ASP A 180 22.92 11.85 -8.52
CA ASP A 180 22.96 13.18 -7.87
C ASP A 180 21.61 13.89 -7.93
N GLU A 181 20.84 13.66 -8.98
CA GLU A 181 19.51 14.27 -9.16
C GLU A 181 18.50 13.82 -8.09
N VAL A 182 18.63 12.61 -7.55
CA VAL A 182 17.79 12.11 -6.45
C VAL A 182 18.29 12.70 -5.13
N TYR A 183 19.62 12.69 -4.92
CA TYR A 183 20.24 13.30 -3.74
C TYR A 183 19.82 14.76 -3.58
N GLU A 184 19.92 15.56 -4.66
CA GLU A 184 19.54 16.96 -4.67
C GLU A 184 18.04 17.17 -4.33
N GLN A 185 17.17 16.31 -4.80
CA GLN A 185 15.74 16.40 -4.47
C GLN A 185 15.47 16.19 -2.98
N PHE A 186 16.14 15.23 -2.34
CA PHE A 186 16.04 15.03 -0.90
C PHE A 186 16.63 16.22 -0.12
N ALA A 187 17.79 16.72 -0.53
CA ALA A 187 18.43 17.88 0.10
C ALA A 187 17.55 19.14 0.00
N ASN A 188 16.99 19.41 -1.18
CA ASN A 188 16.06 20.52 -1.40
C ASN A 188 14.77 20.39 -0.59
N ALA A 189 14.31 19.18 -0.32
CA ALA A 189 13.18 18.89 0.55
C ALA A 189 13.56 18.89 2.05
N GLN A 190 14.76 19.34 2.39
CA GLN A 190 15.28 19.52 3.77
C GLN A 190 15.40 18.21 4.55
N PHE A 191 15.66 17.09 3.87
CA PHE A 191 16.07 15.88 4.57
C PHE A 191 17.51 16.01 5.07
N ASP A 192 17.79 15.39 6.22
CA ASP A 192 19.13 15.32 6.79
C ASP A 192 20.00 14.32 6.02
N MET A 193 20.69 14.83 4.99
CA MET A 193 21.46 14.00 4.06
C MET A 193 22.64 13.30 4.74
N GLU A 194 23.20 13.85 5.82
CA GLU A 194 24.28 13.20 6.58
C GLU A 194 23.81 11.90 7.24
N ARG A 195 22.51 11.81 7.55
CA ARG A 195 21.91 10.63 8.19
C ARG A 195 21.39 9.58 7.21
N ILE A 196 20.94 10.00 6.03
CA ILE A 196 20.21 9.12 5.10
C ILE A 196 21.02 8.73 3.84
N ALA A 197 22.10 9.42 3.52
CA ALA A 197 22.97 9.12 2.38
C ALA A 197 24.39 8.70 2.84
N LYS A 198 25.04 7.87 2.01
CA LYS A 198 26.43 7.44 2.20
C LYS A 198 27.18 7.50 0.88
#